data_e608532be8c6af39adae511523a073c6
#
_entry.id   e608532be8c6af39adae511523a073c6
#
_cell.length_a   1.000
_cell.length_b   1.000
_cell.length_c   1.000
_cell.angle_alpha   90.00
_cell.angle_beta   90.00
_cell.angle_gamma   90.00
#
_symmetry.space_group_name_H-M   'P 1'
#
loop_
_entity.id
_entity.type
_entity.pdbx_description
1 polymer ?
#
loop_
_entity_poly.entity_id
_entity_poly.type
_entity_poly.pdbx_seq_one_letter_code
_entity_poly.pdbx_strand_id
1 'polypeptide(L)'
;MGVKGYVMQLQPFSVNDGEGIRTTIFLAGCPLRCKWCSNPEGYSREALVGWYQRKCVGCGKCAAVCPQGIGINLNEERDKCIACGKCAEVCPTNARSVLVHEVDADEVLEAIQKHRLFYAMSGGGITFSGGEATGQPKFLNYLTEHIYDLGYSMTIETSGFFEFEDVRESLERMDLIFMDLKHIDSATHQKYTGIPNEKILENMKRLQHLPGEVVIRIPVIGGVNNDAPPHLSTQTSRKRGWSFCHIITSA
;
A
#
# COMPACT_ATOMS: atom_id res chain seq x y z
N MET A 1 2.84 -24.63 -7.70
CA MET A 1 1.96 -23.46 -7.85
C MET A 1 2.67 -22.31 -7.15
N GLY A 2 2.91 -21.19 -7.87
CA GLY A 2 3.59 -20.04 -7.30
C GLY A 2 2.76 -19.35 -6.22
N VAL A 3 3.41 -18.52 -5.41
CA VAL A 3 2.73 -17.71 -4.40
C VAL A 3 2.09 -16.51 -5.08
N LYS A 4 0.78 -16.37 -4.94
CA LYS A 4 0.02 -15.29 -5.57
C LYS A 4 -0.38 -14.22 -4.57
N GLY A 5 -0.48 -12.97 -5.07
CA GLY A 5 -0.95 -11.83 -4.32
C GLY A 5 -1.72 -10.84 -5.18
N TYR A 6 -2.31 -9.87 -4.52
CA TYR A 6 -3.08 -8.79 -5.15
C TYR A 6 -2.31 -7.49 -5.07
N VAL A 7 -1.98 -6.93 -6.23
CA VAL A 7 -1.17 -5.72 -6.38
C VAL A 7 -1.97 -4.66 -7.14
N MET A 8 -1.95 -3.44 -6.64
CA MET A 8 -2.54 -2.29 -7.32
C MET A 8 -1.59 -1.76 -8.39
N GLN A 9 -0.31 -1.63 -8.04
CA GLN A 9 0.69 -1.03 -8.92
C GLN A 9 2.10 -1.46 -8.52
N LEU A 10 2.97 -1.59 -9.51
CA LEU A 10 4.42 -1.54 -9.34
C LEU A 10 4.88 -0.18 -9.86
N GLN A 11 5.40 0.67 -8.98
CA GLN A 11 5.86 2.01 -9.33
C GLN A 11 7.39 2.08 -9.27
N PRO A 12 8.09 2.00 -10.40
CA PRO A 12 9.53 2.21 -10.43
C PRO A 12 9.88 3.69 -10.26
N PHE A 13 11.12 3.95 -9.88
CA PHE A 13 11.70 5.30 -9.74
C PHE A 13 11.03 6.17 -8.65
N SER A 14 10.47 5.56 -7.61
CA SER A 14 10.03 6.28 -6.41
C SER A 14 11.24 6.85 -5.66
N VAL A 15 11.13 8.09 -5.18
CA VAL A 15 12.19 8.81 -4.45
C VAL A 15 11.72 9.38 -3.10
N ASN A 16 10.45 9.15 -2.74
CA ASN A 16 9.85 9.66 -1.50
C ASN A 16 9.50 8.56 -0.49
N ASP A 17 9.71 7.31 -0.87
CA ASP A 17 9.24 6.14 -0.10
C ASP A 17 10.42 5.39 0.56
N GLY A 18 11.44 6.12 0.99
CA GLY A 18 12.70 5.65 1.55
C GLY A 18 13.91 6.27 0.84
N GLU A 19 15.11 5.88 1.25
CA GLU A 19 16.34 6.39 0.66
C GLU A 19 16.63 5.80 -0.74
N GLY A 20 17.27 6.59 -1.59
CA GLY A 20 17.65 6.21 -2.95
C GLY A 20 16.48 6.05 -3.93
N ILE A 21 16.77 5.49 -5.10
CA ILE A 21 15.76 5.19 -6.12
C ILE A 21 15.15 3.82 -5.80
N ARG A 22 13.84 3.76 -5.73
CA ARG A 22 13.12 2.56 -5.30
C ARG A 22 12.07 2.11 -6.31
N THR A 23 11.68 0.85 -6.21
CA THR A 23 10.40 0.39 -6.77
C THR A 23 9.42 0.20 -5.62
N THR A 24 8.31 0.92 -5.66
CA THR A 24 7.24 0.77 -4.68
C THR A 24 6.22 -0.24 -5.18
N ILE A 25 5.96 -1.27 -4.37
CA ILE A 25 4.95 -2.31 -4.62
C ILE A 25 3.72 -1.94 -3.80
N PHE A 26 2.65 -1.49 -4.47
CA PHE A 26 1.39 -1.16 -3.82
C PHE A 26 0.52 -2.41 -3.70
N LEU A 27 0.49 -3.02 -2.53
CA LEU A 27 -0.32 -4.20 -2.23
C LEU A 27 -1.77 -3.82 -1.97
N ALA A 28 -2.71 -4.63 -2.41
CA ALA A 28 -4.13 -4.47 -2.14
C ALA A 28 -4.54 -5.14 -0.83
N GLY A 29 -5.68 -4.74 -0.29
CA GLY A 29 -6.22 -5.22 0.99
C GLY A 29 -5.81 -4.33 2.16
N CYS A 30 -6.76 -3.54 2.65
CA CYS A 30 -6.56 -2.73 3.85
C CYS A 30 -7.71 -2.97 4.83
N PRO A 31 -7.43 -3.28 6.10
CA PRO A 31 -8.49 -3.43 7.10
C PRO A 31 -9.10 -2.09 7.52
N LEU A 32 -8.36 -0.98 7.34
CA LEU A 32 -8.83 0.35 7.68
C LEU A 32 -9.78 0.91 6.61
N ARG A 33 -10.65 1.83 7.03
CA ARG A 33 -11.60 2.60 6.19
C ARG A 33 -11.43 4.09 6.48
N CYS A 34 -10.19 4.58 6.36
CA CYS A 34 -9.87 5.98 6.62
C CYS A 34 -10.72 6.90 5.76
N LYS A 35 -11.38 7.89 6.37
CA LYS A 35 -12.25 8.83 5.63
C LYS A 35 -11.50 9.71 4.62
N TRP A 36 -10.17 9.81 4.77
CA TRP A 36 -9.27 10.55 3.88
C TRP A 36 -8.40 9.62 3.03
N CYS A 37 -8.80 8.35 2.82
CA CYS A 37 -7.99 7.41 2.07
C CYS A 37 -7.78 7.89 0.63
N SER A 38 -6.51 7.95 0.21
CA SER A 38 -6.15 8.31 -1.17
C SER A 38 -6.31 7.15 -2.15
N ASN A 39 -6.25 5.89 -1.66
CA ASN A 39 -6.28 4.68 -2.48
C ASN A 39 -7.40 3.72 -2.04
N PRO A 40 -8.68 4.13 -2.13
CA PRO A 40 -9.80 3.30 -1.68
C PRO A 40 -9.97 2.00 -2.48
N GLU A 41 -9.42 1.92 -3.69
CA GLU A 41 -9.33 0.69 -4.49
C GLU A 41 -8.54 -0.41 -3.80
N GLY A 42 -7.62 -0.04 -2.91
CA GLY A 42 -6.83 -0.97 -2.09
C GLY A 42 -7.55 -1.58 -0.90
N TYR A 43 -8.86 -1.34 -0.72
CA TYR A 43 -9.59 -1.92 0.42
C TYR A 43 -9.81 -3.42 0.30
N SER A 44 -10.04 -3.93 -0.90
CA SER A 44 -10.28 -5.36 -1.15
C SER A 44 -9.02 -6.08 -1.58
N ARG A 45 -8.91 -7.36 -1.22
CA ARG A 45 -7.90 -8.30 -1.71
C ARG A 45 -8.49 -9.16 -2.84
N GLU A 46 -8.99 -8.49 -3.87
CA GLU A 46 -9.58 -9.13 -5.04
C GLU A 46 -9.23 -8.32 -6.27
N ALA A 47 -9.14 -8.98 -7.42
CA ALA A 47 -8.97 -8.28 -8.69
C ALA A 47 -10.11 -7.27 -8.90
N LEU A 48 -9.77 -6.09 -9.36
CA LEU A 48 -10.73 -4.98 -9.48
C LEU A 48 -10.55 -4.23 -10.79
N VAL A 49 -11.66 -4.03 -11.50
CA VAL A 49 -11.73 -3.12 -12.65
C VAL A 49 -12.43 -1.84 -12.24
N GLY A 50 -11.79 -0.71 -12.50
CA GLY A 50 -12.36 0.63 -12.31
C GLY A 50 -13.11 1.14 -13.54
N TRP A 51 -13.99 2.11 -13.31
CA TRP A 51 -14.62 2.90 -14.36
C TRP A 51 -14.62 4.39 -14.01
N TYR A 52 -13.90 5.15 -14.80
CA TYR A 52 -13.80 6.59 -14.69
C TYR A 52 -14.79 7.25 -15.66
N GLN A 53 -16.01 7.55 -15.16
CA GLN A 53 -17.09 8.13 -15.97
C GLN A 53 -16.64 9.36 -16.74
N ARG A 54 -15.85 10.26 -16.13
CA ARG A 54 -15.35 11.49 -16.75
C ARG A 54 -14.44 11.27 -17.96
N LYS A 55 -13.82 10.09 -18.08
CA LYS A 55 -12.97 9.70 -19.22
C LYS A 55 -13.75 8.94 -20.29
N CYS A 56 -14.99 8.53 -19.99
CA CYS A 56 -15.77 7.67 -20.87
C CYS A 56 -16.37 8.47 -22.03
N VAL A 57 -16.09 8.05 -23.26
CA VAL A 57 -16.63 8.66 -24.49
C VAL A 57 -17.85 7.89 -25.05
N GLY A 58 -18.38 6.90 -24.34
CA GLY A 58 -19.59 6.17 -24.73
C GLY A 58 -19.43 5.23 -25.93
N CYS A 59 -18.22 4.86 -26.33
CA CYS A 59 -17.96 4.09 -27.58
C CYS A 59 -18.45 2.64 -27.56
N GLY A 60 -18.86 2.07 -26.44
CA GLY A 60 -19.43 0.73 -26.31
C GLY A 60 -18.45 -0.45 -26.44
N LYS A 61 -17.14 -0.23 -26.77
CA LYS A 61 -16.17 -1.31 -26.96
C LYS A 61 -16.04 -2.24 -25.74
N CYS A 62 -16.09 -1.67 -24.51
CA CYS A 62 -16.00 -2.45 -23.29
C CYS A 62 -17.19 -3.42 -23.11
N ALA A 63 -18.39 -3.01 -23.50
CA ALA A 63 -19.57 -3.86 -23.46
C ALA A 63 -19.48 -5.00 -24.49
N ALA A 64 -18.97 -4.72 -25.69
CA ALA A 64 -18.86 -5.70 -26.77
C ALA A 64 -17.92 -6.86 -26.45
N VAL A 65 -16.89 -6.64 -25.61
CA VAL A 65 -15.90 -7.69 -25.23
C VAL A 65 -16.17 -8.32 -23.86
N CYS A 66 -17.19 -7.86 -23.14
CA CYS A 66 -17.44 -8.34 -21.78
C CYS A 66 -18.07 -9.74 -21.80
N PRO A 67 -17.41 -10.76 -21.21
CA PRO A 67 -17.96 -12.12 -21.18
C PRO A 67 -19.20 -12.24 -20.27
N GLN A 68 -19.41 -11.27 -19.38
CA GLN A 68 -20.56 -11.20 -18.49
C GLN A 68 -21.68 -10.30 -19.04
N GLY A 69 -21.52 -9.75 -20.26
CA GLY A 69 -22.52 -8.88 -20.88
C GLY A 69 -22.71 -7.52 -20.17
N ILE A 70 -21.74 -7.08 -19.37
CA ILE A 70 -21.82 -5.82 -18.64
C ILE A 70 -21.76 -4.65 -19.62
N GLY A 71 -22.70 -3.71 -19.47
CA GLY A 71 -22.81 -2.51 -20.28
C GLY A 71 -21.72 -1.48 -20.04
N ILE A 72 -21.93 -0.27 -20.59
CA ILE A 72 -20.97 0.83 -20.42
C ILE A 72 -20.87 1.25 -18.94
N ASN A 73 -22.01 1.25 -18.21
CA ASN A 73 -22.04 1.61 -16.78
C ASN A 73 -21.70 0.41 -15.90
N LEU A 74 -20.42 0.22 -15.60
CA LEU A 74 -19.95 -0.87 -14.73
C LEU A 74 -20.57 -0.82 -13.32
N ASN A 75 -20.85 0.38 -12.81
CA ASN A 75 -21.29 0.51 -11.42
C ASN A 75 -22.71 -0.06 -11.19
N GLU A 76 -23.55 -0.13 -12.22
CA GLU A 76 -24.88 -0.74 -12.15
C GLU A 76 -24.85 -2.27 -12.12
N GLU A 77 -23.76 -2.87 -12.61
CA GLU A 77 -23.64 -4.31 -12.77
C GLU A 77 -22.32 -4.85 -12.20
N ARG A 78 -21.78 -4.17 -11.18
CA ARG A 78 -20.47 -4.48 -10.58
C ARG A 78 -20.41 -5.88 -9.98
N ASP A 79 -21.50 -6.35 -9.44
CA ASP A 79 -21.67 -7.68 -8.85
C ASP A 79 -21.47 -8.82 -9.85
N LYS A 80 -21.69 -8.56 -11.14
CA LYS A 80 -21.45 -9.52 -12.23
C LYS A 80 -19.99 -9.52 -12.71
N CYS A 81 -19.18 -8.53 -12.29
CA CYS A 81 -17.84 -8.34 -12.83
C CYS A 81 -16.86 -9.37 -12.26
N ILE A 82 -16.28 -10.19 -13.13
CA ILE A 82 -15.22 -11.15 -12.79
C ILE A 82 -13.79 -10.56 -12.91
N ALA A 83 -13.67 -9.26 -13.06
CA ALA A 83 -12.41 -8.50 -13.15
C ALA A 83 -11.40 -9.03 -14.19
N CYS A 84 -11.84 -9.66 -15.27
CA CYS A 84 -10.98 -10.27 -16.30
C CYS A 84 -10.12 -9.28 -17.11
N GLY A 85 -10.31 -7.99 -16.98
CA GLY A 85 -9.51 -6.94 -17.62
C GLY A 85 -9.80 -6.65 -19.10
N LYS A 86 -10.49 -7.52 -19.85
CA LYS A 86 -10.73 -7.36 -21.31
C LYS A 86 -11.29 -5.99 -21.71
N CYS A 87 -12.18 -5.43 -20.89
CA CYS A 87 -12.75 -4.11 -21.13
C CYS A 87 -11.74 -2.97 -20.96
N ALA A 88 -10.71 -3.15 -20.15
CA ALA A 88 -9.62 -2.19 -19.99
C ALA A 88 -8.69 -2.20 -21.19
N GLU A 89 -8.37 -3.39 -21.75
CA GLU A 89 -7.50 -3.54 -22.92
C GLU A 89 -8.02 -2.81 -24.16
N VAL A 90 -9.35 -2.78 -24.36
CA VAL A 90 -9.98 -2.16 -25.53
C VAL A 90 -10.43 -0.71 -25.31
N CYS A 91 -10.24 -0.16 -24.12
CA CYS A 91 -10.72 1.17 -23.79
C CYS A 91 -9.77 2.26 -24.32
N PRO A 92 -10.15 3.05 -25.35
CA PRO A 92 -9.24 4.00 -25.98
C PRO A 92 -8.89 5.20 -25.09
N THR A 93 -9.65 5.44 -24.04
CA THR A 93 -9.46 6.60 -23.14
C THR A 93 -9.02 6.18 -21.73
N ASN A 94 -8.74 4.89 -21.51
CA ASN A 94 -8.48 4.33 -20.17
C ASN A 94 -9.59 4.67 -19.16
N ALA A 95 -10.83 4.83 -19.62
CA ALA A 95 -11.98 4.95 -18.75
C ALA A 95 -12.28 3.64 -18.00
N ARG A 96 -11.92 2.50 -18.59
CA ARG A 96 -11.82 1.19 -17.93
C ARG A 96 -10.35 0.93 -17.65
N SER A 97 -10.02 0.60 -16.40
CA SER A 97 -8.66 0.28 -15.98
C SER A 97 -8.70 -0.85 -14.96
N VAL A 98 -7.76 -1.77 -15.02
CA VAL A 98 -7.58 -2.72 -13.92
C VAL A 98 -6.89 -1.96 -12.79
N LEU A 99 -7.49 -1.97 -11.61
CA LEU A 99 -7.03 -1.24 -10.43
C LEU A 99 -6.30 -2.17 -9.46
N VAL A 100 -6.70 -3.44 -9.42
CA VAL A 100 -6.06 -4.47 -8.61
C VAL A 100 -5.90 -5.72 -9.49
N HIS A 101 -4.68 -6.23 -9.56
CA HIS A 101 -4.31 -7.42 -10.32
C HIS A 101 -3.97 -8.57 -9.37
N GLU A 102 -4.42 -9.79 -9.68
CA GLU A 102 -3.80 -10.99 -9.14
C GLU A 102 -2.48 -11.23 -9.91
N VAL A 103 -1.38 -11.37 -9.20
CA VAL A 103 -0.04 -11.57 -9.80
C VAL A 103 0.68 -12.72 -9.11
N ASP A 104 1.57 -13.37 -9.82
CA ASP A 104 2.52 -14.32 -9.24
C ASP A 104 3.71 -13.56 -8.61
N ALA A 105 4.21 -14.04 -7.48
CA ALA A 105 5.33 -13.40 -6.80
C ALA A 105 6.60 -13.39 -7.66
N ASP A 106 6.82 -14.43 -8.45
CA ASP A 106 7.99 -14.52 -9.34
C ASP A 106 7.93 -13.46 -10.45
N GLU A 107 6.73 -13.15 -10.97
CA GLU A 107 6.55 -12.05 -11.95
C GLU A 107 6.92 -10.69 -11.32
N VAL A 108 6.59 -10.48 -10.04
CA VAL A 108 6.98 -9.26 -9.31
C VAL A 108 8.49 -9.22 -9.12
N LEU A 109 9.12 -10.33 -8.74
CA LEU A 109 10.58 -10.43 -8.59
C LEU A 109 11.31 -10.16 -9.91
N GLU A 110 10.83 -10.69 -11.03
CA GLU A 110 11.38 -10.39 -12.35
C GLU A 110 11.23 -8.89 -12.72
N ALA A 111 10.08 -8.29 -12.40
CA ALA A 111 9.82 -6.89 -12.70
C ALA A 111 10.78 -5.95 -11.94
N ILE A 112 11.00 -6.19 -10.64
CA ILE A 112 11.90 -5.35 -9.82
C ILE A 112 13.37 -5.53 -10.24
N GLN A 113 13.80 -6.72 -10.64
CA GLN A 113 15.17 -6.96 -11.07
C GLN A 113 15.59 -6.16 -12.32
N LYS A 114 14.63 -5.73 -13.15
CA LYS A 114 14.89 -4.85 -14.30
C LYS A 114 15.52 -3.52 -13.89
N HIS A 115 15.32 -3.09 -12.66
CA HIS A 115 15.80 -1.81 -12.13
C HIS A 115 17.00 -1.95 -11.17
N ARG A 116 17.61 -3.13 -11.05
CA ARG A 116 18.70 -3.44 -10.10
C ARG A 116 19.88 -2.47 -10.12
N LEU A 117 20.23 -1.94 -11.30
CA LEU A 117 21.33 -0.99 -11.43
C LEU A 117 21.03 0.34 -10.73
N PHE A 118 19.79 0.80 -10.79
CA PHE A 118 19.36 2.02 -10.10
C PHE A 118 19.41 1.87 -8.59
N TYR A 119 19.01 0.70 -8.07
CA TYR A 119 19.11 0.41 -6.63
C TYR A 119 20.58 0.41 -6.19
N ALA A 120 21.46 -0.29 -6.90
CA ALA A 120 22.87 -0.37 -6.57
C ALA A 120 23.58 1.00 -6.62
N MET A 121 23.22 1.87 -7.59
CA MET A 121 23.84 3.18 -7.76
C MET A 121 23.36 4.22 -6.74
N SER A 122 22.15 4.08 -6.23
CA SER A 122 21.52 5.08 -5.36
C SER A 122 21.44 4.67 -3.88
N GLY A 123 21.78 3.42 -3.54
CA GLY A 123 21.51 2.86 -2.23
C GLY A 123 20.01 2.59 -1.98
N GLY A 124 19.21 2.59 -3.04
CA GLY A 124 17.78 2.35 -2.98
C GLY A 124 17.41 0.87 -2.97
N GLY A 125 16.17 0.55 -3.32
CA GLY A 125 15.68 -0.83 -3.30
C GLY A 125 14.18 -0.94 -3.46
N ILE A 126 13.52 -1.69 -2.60
CA ILE A 126 12.10 -1.99 -2.70
C ILE A 126 11.34 -1.38 -1.52
N THR A 127 10.18 -0.79 -1.80
CA THR A 127 9.25 -0.32 -0.78
C THR A 127 7.92 -1.06 -0.91
N PHE A 128 7.46 -1.66 0.18
CA PHE A 128 6.13 -2.27 0.27
C PHE A 128 5.16 -1.25 0.84
N SER A 129 4.11 -0.94 0.11
CA SER A 129 3.09 0.05 0.46
C SER A 129 1.70 -0.39 -0.04
N GLY A 130 0.75 0.53 -0.20
CA GLY A 130 -0.55 0.27 -0.84
C GLY A 130 -1.73 0.47 0.08
N GLY A 131 -2.60 -0.53 0.18
CA GLY A 131 -3.67 -0.60 1.17
C GLY A 131 -3.09 -0.85 2.56
N GLU A 132 -2.75 -2.13 2.84
CA GLU A 132 -1.92 -2.52 3.99
C GLU A 132 -0.95 -3.60 3.49
N ALA A 133 0.35 -3.28 3.49
CA ALA A 133 1.37 -4.17 2.94
C ALA A 133 1.44 -5.52 3.68
N THR A 134 1.21 -5.52 5.00
CA THR A 134 1.17 -6.73 5.83
C THR A 134 -0.12 -7.54 5.68
N GLY A 135 -1.11 -7.03 4.93
CA GLY A 135 -2.40 -7.67 4.74
C GLY A 135 -2.35 -8.98 3.95
N GLN A 136 -1.24 -9.27 3.28
CA GLN A 136 -1.02 -10.48 2.49
C GLN A 136 0.25 -11.20 2.96
N PRO A 137 0.27 -11.80 4.18
CA PRO A 137 1.50 -12.26 4.82
C PRO A 137 2.28 -13.30 4.01
N LYS A 138 1.61 -14.28 3.40
CA LYS A 138 2.30 -15.31 2.58
C LYS A 138 3.02 -14.70 1.37
N PHE A 139 2.39 -13.74 0.72
CA PHE A 139 2.94 -13.06 -0.45
C PHE A 139 4.09 -12.13 -0.04
N LEU A 140 3.90 -11.36 1.04
CA LEU A 140 4.93 -10.47 1.59
C LEU A 140 6.16 -11.27 2.04
N ASN A 141 5.97 -12.35 2.81
CA ASN A 141 7.08 -13.18 3.32
C ASN A 141 7.89 -13.79 2.18
N TYR A 142 7.23 -14.29 1.13
CA TYR A 142 7.90 -14.82 -0.05
C TYR A 142 8.73 -13.75 -0.77
N LEU A 143 8.16 -12.59 -1.02
CA LEU A 143 8.88 -11.50 -1.69
C LEU A 143 10.07 -11.01 -0.85
N THR A 144 9.88 -10.79 0.45
CA THR A 144 10.94 -10.25 1.32
C THR A 144 12.10 -11.22 1.48
N GLU A 145 11.85 -12.53 1.54
CA GLU A 145 12.88 -13.55 1.58
C GLU A 145 13.76 -13.48 0.32
N HIS A 146 13.16 -13.52 -0.87
CA HIS A 146 13.91 -13.52 -2.12
C HIS A 146 14.61 -12.17 -2.40
N ILE A 147 14.00 -11.04 -2.00
CA ILE A 147 14.61 -9.71 -2.14
C ILE A 147 15.79 -9.55 -1.18
N TYR A 148 15.69 -10.10 0.03
CA TYR A 148 16.79 -10.12 0.99
C TYR A 148 18.01 -10.85 0.44
N ASP A 149 17.80 -12.01 -0.19
CA ASP A 149 18.86 -12.81 -0.82
C ASP A 149 19.54 -12.07 -1.99
N LEU A 150 18.81 -11.15 -2.65
CA LEU A 150 19.37 -10.27 -3.70
C LEU A 150 20.17 -9.09 -3.13
N GLY A 151 20.13 -8.85 -1.82
CA GLY A 151 20.83 -7.77 -1.14
C GLY A 151 20.26 -6.38 -1.41
N TYR A 152 18.99 -6.24 -1.78
CA TYR A 152 18.36 -4.94 -1.97
C TYR A 152 17.82 -4.39 -0.65
N SER A 153 17.95 -3.07 -0.47
CA SER A 153 17.33 -2.39 0.68
C SER A 153 15.81 -2.52 0.63
N MET A 154 15.21 -2.81 1.78
CA MET A 154 13.77 -2.96 1.91
C MET A 154 13.17 -1.97 2.89
N THR A 155 12.08 -1.34 2.47
CA THR A 155 11.26 -0.43 3.29
C THR A 155 9.81 -0.92 3.28
N ILE A 156 9.10 -0.74 4.39
CA ILE A 156 7.67 -1.02 4.46
C ILE A 156 6.91 0.19 5.02
N GLU A 157 5.76 0.46 4.44
CA GLU A 157 4.76 1.41 4.96
C GLU A 157 3.55 0.63 5.47
N THR A 158 3.21 0.81 6.74
CA THR A 158 2.14 0.08 7.39
C THR A 158 1.31 0.96 8.33
N SER A 159 0.03 0.65 8.46
CA SER A 159 -0.83 1.23 9.50
C SER A 159 -0.59 0.63 10.88
N GLY A 160 0.16 -0.48 10.97
CA GLY A 160 0.41 -1.21 12.21
C GLY A 160 -0.69 -2.19 12.62
N PHE A 161 -1.76 -2.33 11.84
CA PHE A 161 -2.86 -3.24 12.17
C PHE A 161 -2.69 -4.59 11.45
N PHE A 162 -1.95 -5.47 12.07
CA PHE A 162 -1.66 -6.82 11.55
C PHE A 162 -1.40 -7.82 12.69
N GLU A 163 -1.41 -9.11 12.39
CA GLU A 163 -0.91 -10.16 13.28
C GLU A 163 0.61 -10.21 13.17
N PHE A 164 1.30 -9.85 14.24
CA PHE A 164 2.75 -9.63 14.22
C PHE A 164 3.53 -10.89 13.80
N GLU A 165 3.15 -12.05 14.34
CA GLU A 165 3.86 -13.30 14.06
C GLU A 165 3.73 -13.74 12.60
N ASP A 166 2.65 -13.37 11.91
CA ASP A 166 2.43 -13.73 10.50
C ASP A 166 3.43 -13.05 9.55
N VAL A 167 3.99 -11.90 9.96
CA VAL A 167 4.90 -11.08 9.13
C VAL A 167 6.22 -10.76 9.82
N ARG A 168 6.49 -11.38 10.96
CA ARG A 168 7.68 -11.10 11.78
C ARG A 168 8.97 -11.21 10.98
N GLU A 169 9.17 -12.30 10.25
CA GLU A 169 10.37 -12.52 9.46
C GLU A 169 10.55 -11.47 8.36
N SER A 170 9.45 -11.03 7.74
CA SER A 170 9.48 -9.92 6.78
C SER A 170 9.93 -8.63 7.44
N LEU A 171 9.37 -8.32 8.62
CA LEU A 171 9.71 -7.09 9.35
C LEU A 171 11.15 -7.08 9.85
N GLU A 172 11.70 -8.23 10.25
CA GLU A 172 13.10 -8.39 10.67
C GLU A 172 14.10 -8.14 9.52
N ARG A 173 13.66 -8.29 8.25
CA ARG A 173 14.45 -8.02 7.05
C ARG A 173 14.37 -6.59 6.53
N MET A 174 13.51 -5.74 7.14
CA MET A 174 13.36 -4.34 6.72
C MET A 174 14.50 -3.47 7.26
N ASP A 175 15.04 -2.61 6.41
CA ASP A 175 15.97 -1.55 6.82
C ASP A 175 15.22 -0.37 7.42
N LEU A 176 14.01 -0.09 6.91
CA LEU A 176 13.19 1.03 7.32
C LEU A 176 11.70 0.64 7.39
N ILE A 177 11.05 1.00 8.48
CA ILE A 177 9.63 0.78 8.69
C ILE A 177 8.96 2.13 8.94
N PHE A 178 8.15 2.58 7.99
CA PHE A 178 7.23 3.69 8.19
C PHE A 178 5.92 3.17 8.79
N MET A 179 5.62 3.58 10.01
CA MET A 179 4.39 3.20 10.67
C MET A 179 3.47 4.41 10.84
N ASP A 180 2.29 4.34 10.26
CA ASP A 180 1.31 5.41 10.27
C ASP A 180 0.37 5.31 11.47
N LEU A 181 0.56 6.12 12.50
CA LEU A 181 -0.41 6.28 13.60
C LEU A 181 -1.45 7.34 13.21
N LYS A 182 -2.65 6.89 12.83
CA LYS A 182 -3.69 7.79 12.29
C LYS A 182 -4.33 8.68 13.36
N HIS A 183 -4.46 8.20 14.61
CA HIS A 183 -4.86 8.96 15.78
C HIS A 183 -4.46 8.23 17.07
N ILE A 184 -4.08 8.97 18.12
CA ILE A 184 -3.68 8.39 19.41
C ILE A 184 -4.88 7.95 20.26
N ASP A 185 -5.97 8.70 20.24
CA ASP A 185 -7.21 8.35 20.94
C ASP A 185 -7.96 7.27 20.17
N SER A 186 -8.24 6.13 20.83
CA SER A 186 -8.81 4.95 20.20
C SER A 186 -10.22 5.17 19.66
N ALA A 187 -11.06 5.89 20.37
CA ALA A 187 -12.43 6.17 19.95
C ALA A 187 -12.45 7.05 18.69
N THR A 188 -11.59 8.06 18.64
CA THR A 188 -11.41 8.93 17.48
C THR A 188 -10.79 8.14 16.31
N HIS A 189 -9.79 7.30 16.58
CA HIS A 189 -9.21 6.41 15.57
C HIS A 189 -10.31 5.55 14.92
N GLN A 190 -11.12 4.85 15.74
CA GLN A 190 -12.22 4.02 15.26
C GLN A 190 -13.27 4.81 14.47
N LYS A 191 -13.62 6.00 14.93
CA LYS A 191 -14.58 6.89 14.23
C LYS A 191 -14.15 7.25 12.82
N TYR A 192 -12.86 7.44 12.60
CA TYR A 192 -12.33 7.94 11.33
C TYR A 192 -11.67 6.86 10.45
N THR A 193 -11.25 5.73 11.03
CA THR A 193 -10.58 4.64 10.30
C THR A 193 -11.35 3.33 10.30
N GLY A 194 -12.41 3.23 11.10
CA GLY A 194 -13.27 2.05 11.18
C GLY A 194 -12.82 1.01 12.22
N ILE A 195 -11.60 1.12 12.77
CA ILE A 195 -11.05 0.17 13.75
C ILE A 195 -10.41 0.92 14.94
N PRO A 196 -10.38 0.32 16.14
CA PRO A 196 -9.66 0.85 17.29
C PRO A 196 -8.13 0.72 17.10
N ASN A 197 -7.31 1.41 17.92
CA ASN A 197 -5.86 1.45 17.73
C ASN A 197 -5.04 0.61 18.72
N GLU A 198 -5.65 -0.16 19.61
CA GLU A 198 -4.94 -0.91 20.66
C GLU A 198 -3.90 -1.87 20.06
N LYS A 199 -4.30 -2.66 19.03
CA LYS A 199 -3.38 -3.56 18.31
C LYS A 199 -2.26 -2.79 17.61
N ILE A 200 -2.56 -1.62 17.05
CA ILE A 200 -1.58 -0.74 16.41
C ILE A 200 -0.52 -0.29 17.42
N LEU A 201 -0.96 0.16 18.59
CA LEU A 201 -0.07 0.61 19.67
C LEU A 201 0.74 -0.55 20.27
N GLU A 202 0.18 -1.75 20.34
CA GLU A 202 0.90 -2.96 20.73
C GLU A 202 1.99 -3.30 19.72
N ASN A 203 1.65 -3.37 18.43
CA ASN A 203 2.61 -3.62 17.37
C ASN A 203 3.69 -2.54 17.32
N MET A 204 3.34 -1.28 17.53
CA MET A 204 4.29 -0.18 17.63
C MET A 204 5.37 -0.45 18.68
N LYS A 205 4.99 -0.95 19.88
CA LYS A 205 5.94 -1.30 20.93
C LYS A 205 6.83 -2.48 20.54
N ARG A 206 6.33 -3.42 19.76
CA ARG A 206 7.08 -4.58 19.29
C ARG A 206 8.09 -4.21 18.21
N LEU A 207 7.70 -3.33 17.27
CA LEU A 207 8.55 -2.87 16.18
C LEU A 207 9.86 -2.22 16.67
N GLN A 208 9.85 -1.53 17.83
CA GLN A 208 11.07 -0.90 18.39
C GLN A 208 12.20 -1.89 18.71
N HIS A 209 11.91 -3.19 18.80
CA HIS A 209 12.90 -4.23 19.09
C HIS A 209 13.46 -4.90 17.83
N LEU A 210 12.98 -4.50 16.66
CA LEU A 210 13.48 -5.00 15.38
C LEU A 210 14.81 -4.28 14.98
N PRO A 211 15.62 -4.91 14.12
CA PRO A 211 16.91 -4.36 13.72
C PRO A 211 16.79 -3.10 12.85
N GLY A 212 15.74 -2.98 12.05
CA GLY A 212 15.52 -1.84 11.14
C GLY A 212 15.14 -0.55 11.84
N GLU A 213 15.33 0.58 11.16
CA GLU A 213 14.87 1.88 11.64
C GLU A 213 13.33 1.95 11.61
N VAL A 214 12.71 2.48 12.68
CA VAL A 214 11.24 2.67 12.74
C VAL A 214 10.94 4.16 12.80
N VAL A 215 10.18 4.64 11.83
CA VAL A 215 9.72 6.03 11.73
C VAL A 215 8.20 6.07 11.91
N ILE A 216 7.74 6.73 12.96
CA ILE A 216 6.30 6.93 13.18
C ILE A 216 5.86 8.18 12.41
N ARG A 217 4.88 7.99 11.51
CA ARG A 217 4.26 9.08 10.76
C ARG A 217 2.86 9.36 11.30
N ILE A 218 2.54 10.62 11.48
CA ILE A 218 1.22 11.07 11.93
C ILE A 218 0.65 11.98 10.87
N PRO A 219 -0.34 11.53 10.08
CA PRO A 219 -1.00 12.40 9.10
C PRO A 219 -1.80 13.47 9.84
N VAL A 220 -1.56 14.73 9.51
CA VAL A 220 -2.32 15.85 10.08
C VAL A 220 -3.54 16.12 9.21
N ILE A 221 -4.73 15.91 9.78
CA ILE A 221 -6.01 16.05 9.09
C ILE A 221 -6.81 17.18 9.72
N GLY A 222 -7.20 18.16 8.91
CA GLY A 222 -8.00 19.31 9.36
C GLY A 222 -9.32 18.87 10.03
N GLY A 223 -9.61 19.40 11.22
CA GLY A 223 -10.80 19.06 12.00
C GLY A 223 -10.78 17.65 12.64
N VAL A 224 -9.66 16.93 12.58
CA VAL A 224 -9.51 15.62 13.22
C VAL A 224 -8.42 15.61 14.29
N ASN A 225 -7.20 16.05 13.94
CA ASN A 225 -6.05 16.05 14.82
C ASN A 225 -5.12 17.27 14.65
N ASN A 226 -5.59 18.30 13.95
CA ASN A 226 -4.84 19.56 13.76
C ASN A 226 -4.89 20.49 14.98
N ASP A 227 -5.75 20.23 15.96
CA ASP A 227 -5.84 20.96 17.23
C ASP A 227 -4.90 20.38 18.30
N ALA A 228 -4.11 19.37 17.97
CA ALA A 228 -3.09 18.83 18.85
C ALA A 228 -2.05 19.90 19.22
N PRO A 229 -1.63 19.98 20.50
CA PRO A 229 -0.72 21.04 20.93
C PRO A 229 0.60 21.02 20.14
N PRO A 230 1.22 22.19 19.91
CA PRO A 230 2.38 22.37 19.02
C PRO A 230 3.66 21.62 19.44
N HIS A 231 3.64 20.83 20.51
CA HIS A 231 4.78 20.01 20.96
C HIS A 231 5.02 18.76 20.11
N LEU A 232 4.12 18.46 19.17
CA LEU A 232 4.33 17.46 18.09
C LEU A 232 4.92 18.11 16.82
N SER A 233 5.36 19.38 16.92
CA SER A 233 6.04 20.07 15.82
C SER A 233 7.41 19.43 15.55
N THR A 234 7.60 18.99 14.32
CA THR A 234 8.85 18.83 13.57
C THR A 234 10.17 18.74 14.36
N GLN A 235 10.25 17.88 15.36
CA GLN A 235 11.52 17.48 15.93
C GLN A 235 11.73 15.99 15.67
N THR A 236 12.64 15.69 14.77
CA THR A 236 13.33 14.41 14.74
C THR A 236 14.06 14.26 16.08
N SER A 237 13.37 13.82 17.11
CA SER A 237 14.01 13.50 18.35
C SER A 237 14.34 12.01 18.34
N ARG A 238 15.60 11.69 18.02
CA ARG A 238 16.19 10.39 18.36
C ARG A 238 16.28 10.25 19.88
N LYS A 239 15.18 9.83 20.49
CA LYS A 239 15.21 9.33 21.88
C LYS A 239 14.71 7.90 21.84
N ARG A 240 15.60 6.97 22.18
CA ARG A 240 15.34 5.53 22.34
C ARG A 240 14.85 4.81 21.06
N GLY A 241 15.51 5.02 19.90
CA GLY A 241 15.25 4.25 18.69
C GLY A 241 14.02 4.67 17.87
N TRP A 242 13.38 5.81 18.17
CA TRP A 242 12.26 6.33 17.40
C TRP A 242 12.63 7.60 16.65
N SER A 243 12.27 7.65 15.36
CA SER A 243 12.23 8.88 14.59
C SER A 243 10.77 9.24 14.31
N PHE A 244 10.39 10.51 14.51
CA PHE A 244 9.05 11.00 14.19
C PHE A 244 9.14 11.89 12.95
N CYS A 245 8.36 11.58 11.93
CA CYS A 245 8.19 12.43 10.76
C CYS A 245 6.73 12.90 10.67
N HIS A 246 6.52 14.21 10.55
CA HIS A 246 5.20 14.78 10.31
C HIS A 246 4.99 14.91 8.81
N ILE A 247 3.99 14.23 8.27
CA ILE A 247 3.54 14.45 6.90
C ILE A 247 2.30 15.34 6.98
N ILE A 248 2.45 16.57 6.50
CA ILE A 248 1.31 17.47 6.32
C ILE A 248 0.72 17.13 4.96
N THR A 249 -0.46 16.54 4.94
CA THR A 249 -1.27 16.49 3.74
C THR A 249 -2.37 17.54 3.89
N SER A 250 -2.26 18.64 3.15
CA SER A 250 -3.40 19.51 2.92
C SER A 250 -4.35 18.79 1.97
N ALA A 251 -5.54 18.47 2.44
CA ALA A 251 -6.66 18.12 1.56
C ALA A 251 -7.22 19.36 0.89
#